data_a728dba5b274ae9c6a3a5f936c048b9d
#
_entry.id   a728dba5b274ae9c6a3a5f936c048b9d
#
_cell.length_a   1.000
_cell.length_b   1.000
_cell.length_c   1.000
_cell.angle_alpha   90.00
_cell.angle_beta   90.00
_cell.angle_gamma   90.00
#
_symmetry.space_group_name_H-M   'P 1'
#
loop_
_entity.id
_entity.type
_entity.pdbx_description
1 polymer ?
#
loop_
_entity_poly.entity_id
_entity_poly.type
_entity_poly.pdbx_seq_one_letter_code
_entity_poly.pdbx_strand_id
1 'polypeptide(L)'
;MKDILYNYEWMCVIMAVFIFLFTFVLKYPIKRITKRIKDEKKRKMANATILLIPFLLGIFCEYAYTHWLLDVVIPFSLVSGLGYGTAAISLYGVVERFFGVKIPNPYETEEGQAVITLVDKVAEDGKVDEKDKDAVTEFLNMVK
;
A
#
# COMPACT_ATOMS: atom_id res chain seq x y z
N MET A 1 13.40 -21.77 10.52
CA MET A 1 13.29 -20.67 9.55
C MET A 1 12.47 -21.07 8.31
N LYS A 2 12.71 -22.25 7.71
CA LYS A 2 11.91 -22.74 6.57
C LYS A 2 10.41 -22.83 6.89
N ASP A 3 10.04 -23.33 8.08
CA ASP A 3 8.63 -23.49 8.47
C ASP A 3 7.87 -22.16 8.57
N ILE A 4 8.54 -21.06 8.91
CA ILE A 4 7.96 -19.72 8.96
C ILE A 4 7.71 -19.19 7.54
N LEU A 5 8.64 -19.45 6.62
CA LEU A 5 8.50 -19.02 5.22
C LEU A 5 7.37 -19.73 4.49
N TYR A 6 7.04 -20.97 4.89
CA TYR A 6 5.91 -21.73 4.35
C TYR A 6 4.59 -21.45 5.06
N ASN A 7 4.61 -20.77 6.21
CA ASN A 7 3.40 -20.37 6.92
C ASN A 7 2.91 -19.02 6.37
N TYR A 8 1.89 -19.07 5.56
CA TYR A 8 1.31 -17.91 4.87
C TYR A 8 0.87 -16.81 5.85
N GLU A 9 0.31 -17.17 6.99
CA GLU A 9 -0.15 -16.20 8.00
C GLU A 9 1.01 -15.38 8.58
N TRP A 10 2.09 -16.03 8.94
CA TRP A 10 3.30 -15.37 9.44
C TRP A 10 3.98 -14.51 8.38
N MET A 11 3.97 -14.97 7.13
CA MET A 11 4.51 -14.18 6.03
C MET A 11 3.70 -12.91 5.79
N CYS A 12 2.37 -12.98 5.89
CA CYS A 12 1.52 -11.79 5.79
C CYS A 12 1.89 -10.75 6.86
N VAL A 13 2.10 -11.17 8.10
CA VAL A 13 2.49 -10.28 9.19
C VAL A 13 3.87 -9.67 8.95
N ILE A 14 4.86 -10.49 8.58
CA ILE A 14 6.22 -10.03 8.29
C ILE A 14 6.24 -9.03 7.14
N MET A 15 5.53 -9.33 6.05
CA MET A 15 5.44 -8.43 4.89
C MET A 15 4.73 -7.11 5.24
N ALA A 16 3.64 -7.18 6.01
CA ALA A 16 2.93 -5.98 6.45
C ALA A 16 3.81 -5.07 7.33
N VAL A 17 4.55 -5.64 8.27
CA VAL A 17 5.50 -4.89 9.11
C VAL A 17 6.63 -4.29 8.28
N PHE A 18 7.20 -5.06 7.36
CA PHE A 18 8.25 -4.58 6.46
C PHE A 18 7.76 -3.40 5.61
N ILE A 19 6.60 -3.52 4.97
CA ILE A 19 5.99 -2.48 4.15
C ILE A 19 5.70 -1.24 4.98
N PHE A 20 5.17 -1.42 6.19
CA PHE A 20 4.90 -0.32 7.12
C PHE A 20 6.17 0.45 7.47
N LEU A 21 7.22 -0.24 7.91
CA LEU A 21 8.49 0.38 8.30
C LEU A 21 9.15 1.08 7.11
N PHE A 22 9.16 0.43 5.95
CA PHE A 22 9.76 0.99 4.75
C PHE A 22 9.02 2.25 4.29
N THR A 23 7.69 2.20 4.27
CA THR A 23 6.85 3.36 3.93
C THR A 23 7.03 4.48 4.94
N PHE A 24 7.13 4.15 6.23
CA PHE A 24 7.36 5.12 7.29
C PHE A 24 8.70 5.87 7.11
N VAL A 25 9.77 5.14 6.78
CA VAL A 25 11.08 5.74 6.51
C VAL A 25 11.04 6.60 5.24
N LEU A 26 10.44 6.13 4.17
CA LEU A 26 10.33 6.87 2.91
C LEU A 26 9.48 8.14 3.02
N LYS A 27 8.52 8.18 3.93
CA LYS A 27 7.65 9.33 4.16
C LYS A 27 8.42 10.62 4.44
N TYR A 28 9.56 10.52 5.14
CA TYR A 28 10.35 11.70 5.53
C TYR A 28 10.97 12.44 4.34
N PRO A 29 11.78 11.79 3.48
CA PRO A 29 12.39 12.48 2.34
C PRO A 29 11.33 12.93 1.33
N ILE A 30 10.29 12.12 1.11
CA ILE A 30 9.25 12.42 0.13
C ILE A 30 8.42 13.64 0.59
N LYS A 31 8.04 13.71 1.86
CA LYS A 31 7.34 14.87 2.43
C LYS A 31 8.16 16.17 2.30
N ARG A 32 9.48 16.05 2.37
CA ARG A 32 10.38 17.19 2.17
C ARG A 32 10.38 17.67 0.72
N ILE A 33 10.30 16.76 -0.23
CA ILE A 33 10.22 17.05 -1.67
C ILE A 33 8.87 17.65 -2.01
N THR A 34 7.76 17.03 -1.55
CA THR A 34 6.40 17.49 -1.87
C THR A 34 6.08 18.88 -1.31
N LYS A 35 6.66 19.24 -0.15
CA LYS A 35 6.53 20.60 0.40
C LYS A 35 7.13 21.68 -0.50
N ARG A 36 8.07 21.35 -1.39
CA ARG A 36 8.67 22.28 -2.35
C ARG A 36 7.79 22.52 -3.58
N ILE A 37 6.79 21.71 -3.79
CA ILE A 37 5.85 21.85 -4.92
C ILE A 37 4.88 22.99 -4.59
N LYS A 38 4.99 24.09 -5.34
CA LYS A 38 4.15 25.29 -5.17
C LYS A 38 2.76 25.11 -5.75
N ASP A 39 2.62 24.27 -6.78
CA ASP A 39 1.35 23.99 -7.44
C ASP A 39 0.52 23.02 -6.59
N GLU A 40 -0.65 23.45 -6.15
CA GLU A 40 -1.53 22.68 -5.28
C GLU A 40 -2.01 21.38 -5.93
N LYS A 41 -2.35 21.40 -7.21
CA LYS A 41 -2.74 20.20 -7.96
C LYS A 41 -1.63 19.16 -8.02
N LYS A 42 -0.41 19.61 -8.36
CA LYS A 42 0.76 18.72 -8.42
C LYS A 42 1.10 18.17 -7.04
N ARG A 43 0.92 18.97 -6.00
CA ARG A 43 1.14 18.52 -4.62
C ARG A 43 0.13 17.46 -4.18
N LYS A 44 -1.16 17.62 -4.47
CA LYS A 44 -2.19 16.61 -4.20
C LYS A 44 -1.92 15.32 -4.94
N MET A 45 -1.57 15.40 -6.23
CA MET A 45 -1.23 14.24 -7.04
C MET A 45 0.01 13.52 -6.51
N ALA A 46 1.06 14.26 -6.11
CA ALA A 46 2.24 13.68 -5.48
C ALA A 46 1.90 12.98 -4.17
N ASN A 47 1.08 13.58 -3.31
CA ASN A 47 0.64 12.96 -2.08
C ASN A 47 -0.15 11.66 -2.33
N ALA A 48 -1.08 11.66 -3.27
CA ALA A 48 -1.83 10.46 -3.64
C ALA A 48 -0.91 9.36 -4.18
N THR A 49 0.07 9.71 -5.00
CA THR A 49 1.07 8.75 -5.51
C THR A 49 1.87 8.12 -4.38
N ILE A 50 2.25 8.91 -3.38
CA ILE A 50 2.96 8.40 -2.19
C ILE A 50 2.11 7.41 -1.41
N LEU A 51 0.81 7.66 -1.31
CA LEU A 51 -0.12 6.79 -0.59
C LEU A 51 -0.36 5.45 -1.31
N LEU A 52 -0.03 5.36 -2.61
CA LEU A 52 -0.03 4.09 -3.36
C LEU A 52 1.19 3.22 -3.07
N ILE A 53 2.27 3.76 -2.51
CA ILE A 53 3.54 3.03 -2.30
C ILE A 53 3.35 1.74 -1.50
N PRO A 54 2.61 1.68 -0.38
CA PRO A 54 2.41 0.44 0.37
C PRO A 54 1.77 -0.67 -0.47
N PHE A 55 0.84 -0.32 -1.35
CA PHE A 55 0.16 -1.28 -2.21
C PHE A 55 1.09 -1.80 -3.31
N LEU A 56 1.88 -0.91 -3.93
CA LEU A 56 2.89 -1.29 -4.92
C LEU A 56 3.97 -2.18 -4.30
N LEU A 57 4.42 -1.86 -3.08
CA LEU A 57 5.34 -2.69 -2.32
C LEU A 57 4.71 -4.04 -1.96
N GLY A 58 3.44 -4.07 -1.62
CA GLY A 58 2.71 -5.31 -1.35
C GLY A 58 2.69 -6.23 -2.58
N ILE A 59 2.39 -5.69 -3.75
CA ILE A 59 2.41 -6.43 -5.02
C ILE A 59 3.83 -6.94 -5.32
N PHE A 60 4.84 -6.11 -5.12
CA PHE A 60 6.23 -6.50 -5.31
C PHE A 60 6.66 -7.59 -4.34
N CYS A 61 6.26 -7.49 -3.06
CA CYS A 61 6.55 -8.52 -2.05
C CYS A 61 5.90 -9.86 -2.41
N GLU A 62 4.64 -9.85 -2.89
CA GLU A 62 3.95 -11.06 -3.33
C GLU A 62 4.66 -11.68 -4.53
N TYR A 63 5.08 -10.87 -5.50
CA TYR A 63 5.83 -11.35 -6.64
C TYR A 63 7.17 -11.96 -6.23
N ALA A 64 7.92 -11.28 -5.36
CA ALA A 64 9.20 -11.79 -4.86
C ALA A 64 9.03 -13.07 -4.03
N TYR A 65 7.98 -13.12 -3.21
CA TYR A 65 7.68 -14.29 -2.40
C TYR A 65 7.34 -15.51 -3.25
N THR A 66 6.49 -15.35 -4.25
CA THR A 66 6.03 -16.46 -5.10
C THR A 66 7.08 -16.93 -6.10
N HIS A 67 7.98 -16.04 -6.56
CA HIS A 67 8.94 -16.38 -7.62
C HIS A 67 10.36 -16.62 -7.12
N TRP A 68 10.77 -16.00 -6.03
CA TRP A 68 12.17 -16.02 -5.58
C TRP A 68 12.42 -16.73 -4.26
N LEU A 69 11.45 -16.68 -3.33
CA LEU A 69 11.63 -17.20 -1.97
C LEU A 69 11.13 -18.63 -1.81
N LEU A 70 10.17 -19.07 -2.63
CA LEU A 70 9.62 -20.41 -2.58
C LEU A 70 10.16 -21.26 -3.73
N ASP A 71 10.65 -22.45 -3.41
CA ASP A 71 11.01 -23.47 -4.41
C ASP A 71 9.76 -24.08 -5.09
N VAL A 72 8.58 -23.81 -4.53
CA VAL A 72 7.29 -24.26 -5.06
C VAL A 72 6.63 -23.08 -5.76
N VAL A 73 6.25 -23.29 -7.02
CA VAL A 73 5.56 -22.27 -7.82
C VAL A 73 4.14 -22.08 -7.28
N ILE A 74 3.95 -21.02 -6.49
CA ILE A 74 2.62 -20.57 -6.09
C ILE A 74 2.19 -19.50 -7.11
N PRO A 75 0.96 -19.54 -7.63
CA PRO A 75 0.50 -18.52 -8.56
C PRO A 75 0.46 -17.15 -7.88
N PHE A 76 0.99 -16.15 -8.58
CA PHE A 76 0.94 -14.75 -8.15
C PHE A 76 -0.52 -14.31 -7.94
N SER A 77 -0.80 -13.65 -6.82
CA SER A 77 -2.10 -13.09 -6.50
C SER A 77 -2.04 -11.59 -6.27
N LEU A 78 -2.65 -10.83 -7.16
CA LEU A 78 -2.78 -9.38 -7.02
C LEU A 78 -3.53 -9.01 -5.74
N VAL A 79 -4.57 -9.76 -5.40
CA VAL A 79 -5.36 -9.55 -4.18
C VAL A 79 -4.51 -9.72 -2.92
N SER A 80 -3.65 -10.73 -2.88
CA SER A 80 -2.72 -10.93 -1.77
C SER A 80 -1.72 -9.79 -1.64
N GLY A 81 -1.15 -9.34 -2.76
CA GLY A 81 -0.23 -8.19 -2.78
C GLY A 81 -0.89 -6.90 -2.27
N LEU A 82 -2.10 -6.60 -2.71
CA LEU A 82 -2.88 -5.46 -2.20
C LEU A 82 -3.26 -5.64 -0.74
N GLY A 83 -3.54 -6.89 -0.31
CA GLY A 83 -3.83 -7.24 1.07
C GLY A 83 -2.68 -6.92 2.03
N TYR A 84 -1.43 -7.14 1.63
CA TYR A 84 -0.25 -6.77 2.43
C TYR A 84 -0.17 -5.25 2.63
N GLY A 85 -0.46 -4.47 1.60
CA GLY A 85 -0.52 -3.01 1.69
C GLY A 85 -1.61 -2.55 2.66
N THR A 86 -2.81 -3.13 2.58
CA THR A 86 -3.93 -2.86 3.49
C THR A 86 -3.59 -3.21 4.93
N ALA A 87 -2.97 -4.37 5.16
CA ALA A 87 -2.51 -4.78 6.47
C ALA A 87 -1.46 -3.82 7.05
N ALA A 88 -0.53 -3.35 6.22
CA ALA A 88 0.47 -2.36 6.62
C ALA A 88 -0.16 -1.03 7.07
N ILE A 89 -1.21 -0.58 6.38
CA ILE A 89 -1.96 0.63 6.77
C ILE A 89 -2.65 0.44 8.12
N SER A 90 -3.21 -0.73 8.37
CA SER A 90 -3.87 -1.06 9.63
C SER A 90 -2.92 -0.99 10.84
N LEU A 91 -1.62 -1.16 10.63
CA LEU A 91 -0.61 -1.05 11.68
C LEU A 91 -0.52 0.36 12.29
N TYR A 92 -0.94 1.42 11.60
CA TYR A 92 -1.04 2.75 12.21
C TYR A 92 -1.95 2.73 13.45
N GLY A 93 -3.11 2.11 13.34
CA GLY A 93 -4.03 1.97 14.49
C GLY A 93 -3.51 1.05 15.59
N VAL A 94 -2.78 0.01 15.23
CA VAL A 94 -2.16 -0.90 16.19
C VAL A 94 -1.08 -0.18 16.98
N VAL A 95 -0.17 0.54 16.31
CA VAL A 95 0.90 1.30 16.96
C VAL A 95 0.31 2.37 17.90
N GLU A 96 -0.73 3.08 17.48
CA GLU A 96 -1.41 4.07 18.32
C GLU A 96 -1.95 3.43 19.61
N ARG A 97 -2.59 2.26 19.51
CA ARG A 97 -3.16 1.56 20.68
C ARG A 97 -2.11 1.02 21.64
N PHE A 98 -1.00 0.47 21.11
CA PHE A 98 0.02 -0.15 21.94
C PHE A 98 0.97 0.85 22.59
N PHE A 99 1.33 1.89 21.89
CA PHE A 99 2.33 2.87 22.34
C PHE A 99 1.72 4.17 22.85
N GLY A 100 0.42 4.34 22.75
CA GLY A 100 -0.28 5.57 23.17
C GLY A 100 0.17 6.82 22.41
N VAL A 101 0.86 6.65 21.28
CA VAL A 101 1.40 7.72 20.45
C VAL A 101 0.47 7.95 19.27
N LYS A 102 -0.11 9.14 19.20
CA LYS A 102 -0.96 9.51 18.08
C LYS A 102 -0.09 9.76 16.83
N ILE A 103 -0.04 8.80 15.93
CA ILE A 103 0.64 8.92 14.65
C ILE A 103 -0.39 9.43 13.63
N PRO A 104 -0.16 10.60 12.97
CA PRO A 104 -1.07 11.07 11.94
C PRO A 104 -1.19 10.04 10.81
N ASN A 105 -2.39 9.48 10.65
CA ASN A 105 -2.67 8.52 9.59
C ASN A 105 -2.95 9.28 8.28
N PRO A 106 -2.08 9.19 7.27
CA PRO A 106 -2.28 9.90 6.01
C PRO A 106 -3.47 9.38 5.19
N TYR A 107 -3.99 8.18 5.52
CA TYR A 107 -5.14 7.58 4.84
C TYR A 107 -6.50 8.07 5.35
N GLU A 108 -6.52 8.88 6.40
CA GLU A 108 -7.73 9.59 6.86
C GLU A 108 -7.99 10.88 6.08
N THR A 109 -7.06 11.30 5.21
CA THR A 109 -7.23 12.44 4.32
C THR A 109 -8.09 12.10 3.09
N GLU A 110 -8.58 13.11 2.37
CA GLU A 110 -9.35 12.90 1.13
C GLU A 110 -8.56 12.10 0.10
N GLU A 111 -7.29 12.42 -0.09
CA GLU A 111 -6.40 11.69 -0.98
C GLU A 111 -6.18 10.24 -0.52
N GLY A 112 -6.07 10.01 0.78
CA GLY A 112 -5.95 8.68 1.35
C GLY A 112 -7.19 7.82 1.13
N GLN A 113 -8.37 8.39 1.31
CA GLN A 113 -9.65 7.72 1.05
C GLN A 113 -9.84 7.43 -0.44
N ALA A 114 -9.40 8.32 -1.32
CA ALA A 114 -9.43 8.09 -2.76
C ALA A 114 -8.53 6.91 -3.17
N VAL A 115 -7.34 6.81 -2.58
CA VAL A 115 -6.42 5.68 -2.81
C VAL A 115 -7.03 4.36 -2.33
N ILE A 116 -7.62 4.32 -1.13
CA ILE A 116 -8.27 3.12 -0.59
C ILE A 116 -9.42 2.70 -1.49
N THR A 117 -10.26 3.62 -1.92
CA THR A 117 -11.39 3.34 -2.82
C THR A 117 -10.91 2.75 -4.15
N LEU A 118 -9.82 3.29 -4.73
CA LEU A 118 -9.23 2.76 -5.95
C LEU A 118 -8.72 1.32 -5.74
N VAL A 119 -8.01 1.07 -4.65
CA VAL A 119 -7.45 -0.25 -4.33
C VAL A 119 -8.57 -1.27 -4.12
N ASP A 120 -9.63 -0.90 -3.41
CA ASP A 120 -10.78 -1.79 -3.18
C ASP A 120 -11.47 -2.17 -4.50
N LYS A 121 -11.63 -1.21 -5.41
CA LYS A 121 -12.20 -1.49 -6.74
C LYS A 121 -11.33 -2.44 -7.58
N VAL A 122 -10.01 -2.24 -7.56
CA VAL A 122 -9.07 -3.13 -8.26
C VAL A 122 -9.03 -4.51 -7.62
N ALA A 123 -9.09 -4.59 -6.29
CA ALA A 123 -9.07 -5.86 -5.56
C ALA A 123 -10.35 -6.69 -5.73
N GLU A 124 -11.49 -6.06 -6.00
CA GLU A 124 -12.80 -6.72 -6.14
C GLU A 124 -12.78 -7.81 -7.22
N ASP A 125 -12.17 -7.55 -8.36
CA ASP A 125 -12.07 -8.48 -9.48
C ASP A 125 -10.79 -9.34 -9.46
N GLY A 126 -9.78 -8.96 -8.68
CA GLY A 126 -8.47 -9.63 -8.61
C GLY A 126 -7.66 -9.60 -9.91
N LYS A 127 -8.11 -8.86 -10.92
CA LYS A 127 -7.47 -8.69 -12.23
C LYS A 127 -7.54 -7.24 -12.65
N VAL A 128 -6.54 -6.80 -13.37
CA VAL A 128 -6.54 -5.47 -13.99
C VAL A 128 -7.30 -5.57 -15.33
N ASP A 129 -8.48 -5.00 -15.40
CA ASP A 129 -9.34 -5.00 -16.58
C ASP A 129 -9.75 -3.58 -17.03
N GLU A 130 -10.67 -3.49 -18.01
CA GLU A 130 -11.14 -2.19 -18.52
C GLU A 130 -11.92 -1.37 -17.48
N LYS A 131 -12.57 -2.01 -16.51
CA LYS A 131 -13.29 -1.32 -15.44
C LYS A 131 -12.35 -0.57 -14.51
N ASP A 132 -11.11 -1.06 -14.37
CA ASP A 132 -10.08 -0.39 -13.58
C ASP A 132 -9.62 0.92 -14.21
N LYS A 133 -9.73 1.06 -15.55
CA LYS A 133 -9.45 2.34 -16.23
C LYS A 133 -10.43 3.42 -15.79
N ASP A 134 -11.71 3.06 -15.62
CA ASP A 134 -12.73 4.00 -15.14
C ASP A 134 -12.47 4.37 -13.67
N ALA A 135 -12.08 3.39 -12.84
CA ALA A 135 -11.70 3.63 -11.46
C ALA A 135 -10.47 4.53 -11.34
N VAL A 136 -9.45 4.34 -12.18
CA VAL A 136 -8.28 5.20 -12.25
C VAL A 136 -8.64 6.61 -12.71
N THR A 137 -9.52 6.73 -13.71
CA THR A 137 -9.99 8.02 -14.20
C THR A 137 -10.77 8.77 -13.11
N GLU A 138 -11.64 8.08 -12.39
CA GLU A 138 -12.39 8.64 -11.26
C GLU A 138 -11.43 9.10 -10.15
N PHE A 139 -10.44 8.27 -9.81
CA PHE A 139 -9.40 8.62 -8.85
C PHE A 139 -8.62 9.88 -9.26
N LEU A 140 -8.20 9.97 -10.52
CA LEU A 140 -7.50 11.16 -11.05
C LEU A 140 -8.38 12.41 -11.00
N ASN A 141 -9.68 12.27 -11.19
CA ASN A 141 -10.62 13.39 -11.10
C ASN A 141 -10.85 13.85 -9.65
N MET A 142 -10.85 12.92 -8.68
CA MET A 142 -10.96 13.26 -7.25
C MET A 142 -9.71 13.98 -6.73
N VAL A 143 -8.54 13.66 -7.28
CA VAL A 143 -7.25 14.24 -6.86
C VAL A 143 -6.96 15.56 -7.56
N LYS A 144 -7.59 15.82 -8.69
CA LYS A 144 -7.48 17.10 -9.42
C LYS A 144 -8.21 18.25 -8.70
#